data_33dcf2ff9359a428fe70f2243d242cb0
#
_entry.id   33dcf2ff9359a428fe70f2243d242cb0
#
_cell.length_a   1.000
_cell.length_b   1.000
_cell.length_c   1.000
_cell.angle_alpha   90.00
_cell.angle_beta   90.00
_cell.angle_gamma   90.00
#
_symmetry.space_group_name_H-M   'P 1'
#
loop_
_entity.id
_entity.type
_entity.pdbx_description
1 polymer ?
#
loop_
_entity_poly.entity_id
_entity_poly.type
_entity_poly.pdbx_seq_one_letter_code
_entity_poly.pdbx_strand_id
1 'polypeptide(L)'
;MTYRILATKEFEKDFRKLDKSFQERIKKKFEEVAENPERYKHLHPPLQGYCRIRIGKLRILFSYKIETKILYLEKIIFGHDY
;
A
#
# COMPACT_ATOMS: atom_id res chain seq x y z
N MET A 1 -11.50 -1.44 -14.33
CA MET A 1 -11.71 -0.13 -13.71
C MET A 1 -10.70 0.15 -12.64
N THR A 2 -10.20 1.37 -12.58
CA THR A 2 -9.18 1.75 -11.62
C THR A 2 -9.79 2.05 -10.26
N TYR A 3 -9.22 1.48 -9.21
CA TYR A 3 -9.66 1.78 -7.85
C TYR A 3 -9.18 3.18 -7.46
N ARG A 4 -9.98 3.82 -6.62
CA ARG A 4 -9.61 5.11 -6.04
C ARG A 4 -8.65 4.85 -4.88
N ILE A 5 -7.56 5.60 -4.80
CA ILE A 5 -6.55 5.41 -3.76
C ILE A 5 -6.74 6.44 -2.66
N LEU A 6 -6.89 5.96 -1.43
CA LEU A 6 -6.95 6.81 -0.24
C LEU A 6 -5.86 6.35 0.73
N ALA A 7 -5.27 7.29 1.43
CA ALA A 7 -4.21 6.98 2.40
C ALA A 7 -4.67 7.34 3.81
N THR A 8 -4.27 6.51 4.78
CA THR A 8 -4.51 6.83 6.19
C THR A 8 -3.60 7.97 6.59
N LYS A 9 -3.93 8.65 7.70
CA LYS A 9 -3.08 9.72 8.21
C LYS A 9 -1.71 9.20 8.60
N GLU A 10 -1.67 8.00 9.17
CA GLU A 10 -0.40 7.36 9.53
C GLU A 10 0.46 7.13 8.30
N PHE A 11 -0.15 6.61 7.23
CA PHE A 11 0.58 6.39 5.99
C PHE A 11 1.13 7.71 5.43
N GLU A 12 0.29 8.74 5.37
CA GLU A 12 0.72 10.04 4.85
C GLU A 12 1.89 10.61 5.63
N LYS A 13 1.84 10.50 6.96
CA LYS A 13 2.90 11.00 7.82
C LYS A 13 4.23 10.31 7.51
N ASP A 14 4.21 9.00 7.40
CA ASP A 14 5.42 8.24 7.11
C ASP A 14 5.90 8.46 5.68
N PHE A 15 4.96 8.60 4.76
CA PHE A 15 5.28 8.85 3.36
C PHE A 15 6.06 10.14 3.16
N ARG A 16 5.68 11.19 3.89
CA ARG A 16 6.35 12.49 3.80
C ARG A 16 7.79 12.44 4.24
N LYS A 17 8.15 11.47 5.07
CA LYS A 17 9.52 11.31 5.57
C LYS A 17 10.42 10.57 4.60
N LEU A 18 9.86 9.99 3.55
CA LEU A 18 10.65 9.23 2.59
C LEU A 18 11.34 10.13 1.58
N ASP A 19 12.46 9.62 1.04
CA ASP A 19 13.12 10.28 -0.07
C ASP A 19 12.14 10.41 -1.23
N LYS A 20 12.30 11.46 -2.01
CA LYS A 20 11.44 11.71 -3.15
C LYS A 20 11.43 10.53 -4.12
N SER A 21 12.58 9.89 -4.31
CA SER A 21 12.65 8.73 -5.21
C SER A 21 11.77 7.58 -4.74
N PHE A 22 11.74 7.32 -3.43
CA PHE A 22 10.85 6.30 -2.87
C PHE A 22 9.39 6.71 -2.99
N GLN A 23 9.09 7.98 -2.75
CA GLN A 23 7.73 8.48 -2.90
C GLN A 23 7.21 8.24 -4.33
N GLU A 24 8.04 8.53 -5.31
CA GLU A 24 7.65 8.33 -6.71
C GLU A 24 7.50 6.86 -7.06
N ARG A 25 8.36 6.01 -6.51
CA ARG A 25 8.26 4.56 -6.74
C ARG A 25 6.96 4.01 -6.16
N ILE A 26 6.57 4.48 -4.97
CA ILE A 26 5.33 4.05 -4.33
C ILE A 26 4.13 4.51 -5.16
N LYS A 27 4.12 5.77 -5.58
CA LYS A 27 3.03 6.29 -6.41
C LYS A 27 2.86 5.49 -7.69
N LYS A 28 3.96 5.27 -8.38
CA LYS A 28 3.94 4.54 -9.64
C LYS A 28 3.46 3.11 -9.45
N LYS A 29 3.94 2.45 -8.39
CA LYS A 29 3.54 1.08 -8.11
C LYS A 29 2.05 0.99 -7.81
N PHE A 30 1.52 1.92 -7.03
CA PHE A 30 0.10 1.86 -6.66
C PHE A 30 -0.83 2.34 -7.76
N GLU A 31 -0.35 3.11 -8.72
CA GLU A 31 -1.13 3.35 -9.93
C GLU A 31 -1.37 2.03 -10.66
N GLU A 32 -0.35 1.18 -10.71
CA GLU A 32 -0.44 -0.13 -11.29
C GLU A 32 -1.32 -1.07 -10.47
N VAL A 33 -1.13 -1.07 -9.14
CA VAL A 33 -1.92 -1.92 -8.25
C VAL A 33 -3.39 -1.55 -8.31
N ALA A 34 -3.71 -0.26 -8.42
CA ALA A 34 -5.08 0.20 -8.43
C ALA A 34 -5.87 -0.28 -9.65
N GLU A 35 -5.18 -0.66 -10.71
CA GLU A 35 -5.87 -1.23 -11.88
C GLU A 35 -6.48 -2.58 -11.57
N ASN A 36 -5.81 -3.38 -10.73
CA ASN A 36 -6.32 -4.69 -10.35
C ASN A 36 -5.74 -5.16 -9.01
N PRO A 37 -6.19 -4.60 -7.89
CA PRO A 37 -5.67 -4.99 -6.58
C PRO A 37 -6.00 -6.43 -6.20
N GLU A 38 -6.99 -7.02 -6.87
CA GLU A 38 -7.41 -8.39 -6.59
C GLU A 38 -6.35 -9.43 -6.97
N ARG A 39 -5.32 -9.03 -7.71
CA ARG A 39 -4.20 -9.90 -8.06
C ARG A 39 -3.33 -10.24 -6.86
N TYR A 40 -3.39 -9.42 -5.81
CA TYR A 40 -2.50 -9.53 -4.66
C TYR A 40 -3.17 -10.31 -3.55
N LYS A 41 -2.39 -11.21 -2.94
CA LYS A 41 -2.91 -12.07 -1.89
C LYS A 41 -3.04 -11.34 -0.58
N HIS A 42 -4.10 -11.63 0.15
CA HIS A 42 -4.25 -11.17 1.52
C HIS A 42 -3.28 -11.93 2.41
N LEU A 43 -2.80 -11.27 3.45
CA LEU A 43 -1.89 -11.86 4.41
C LEU A 43 -2.64 -12.75 5.39
N HIS A 44 -1.91 -13.71 5.96
CA HIS A 44 -2.44 -14.57 6.99
C HIS A 44 -2.47 -13.83 8.34
N PRO A 45 -3.24 -14.33 9.34
CA PRO A 45 -3.20 -13.71 10.67
C PRO A 45 -1.77 -13.54 11.17
N PRO A 46 -1.47 -12.46 11.93
CA PRO A 46 -2.41 -11.44 12.41
C PRO A 46 -2.72 -10.32 11.43
N LEU A 47 -2.16 -10.38 10.22
CA LEU A 47 -2.32 -9.32 9.23
C LEU A 47 -3.42 -9.62 8.21
N GLN A 48 -4.33 -10.53 8.53
CA GLN A 48 -5.41 -10.84 7.61
C GLN A 48 -6.25 -9.60 7.34
N GLY A 49 -6.74 -9.48 6.11
CA GLY A 49 -7.46 -8.28 5.70
C GLY A 49 -6.57 -7.27 5.00
N TYR A 50 -5.26 -7.47 5.04
CA TYR A 50 -4.31 -6.60 4.35
C TYR A 50 -3.56 -7.36 3.27
N CYS A 51 -3.11 -6.60 2.26
CA CYS A 51 -2.18 -7.09 1.26
C CYS A 51 -0.84 -6.40 1.49
N ARG A 52 0.23 -6.95 0.95
CA ARG A 52 1.55 -6.39 1.14
C ARG A 52 2.31 -6.31 -0.17
N ILE A 53 3.01 -5.20 -0.36
CA ILE A 53 3.90 -5.01 -1.51
C ILE A 53 5.25 -4.55 -0.99
N ARG A 54 6.33 -5.12 -1.54
CA ARG A 54 7.69 -4.72 -1.22
C ARG A 54 8.18 -3.72 -2.25
N ILE A 55 8.78 -2.64 -1.75
CA ILE A 55 9.44 -1.64 -2.59
C ILE A 55 10.77 -1.35 -1.94
N GLY A 56 11.85 -1.92 -2.48
CA GLY A 56 13.16 -1.81 -1.87
C GLY A 56 13.15 -2.38 -0.46
N LYS A 57 13.53 -1.57 0.53
CA LYS A 57 13.55 -1.97 1.94
C LYS A 57 12.18 -1.84 2.60
N LEU A 58 11.24 -1.24 1.91
CA LEU A 58 9.94 -0.94 2.50
C LEU A 58 8.92 -2.02 2.18
N ARG A 59 7.98 -2.18 3.09
CA ARG A 59 6.80 -3.00 2.87
C ARG A 59 5.59 -2.13 3.07
N ILE A 60 4.69 -2.16 2.09
CA ILE A 60 3.50 -1.32 2.11
C ILE A 60 2.30 -2.21 2.33
N LEU A 61 1.57 -1.95 3.41
CA LEU A 61 0.32 -2.65 3.66
C LEU A 61 -0.83 -1.86 3.06
N PHE A 62 -1.70 -2.55 2.37
CA PHE A 62 -2.88 -1.92 1.79
C PHE A 62 -4.06 -2.87 1.87
N SER A 63 -5.24 -2.31 1.74
CA SER A 63 -6.47 -3.09 1.68
C SER A 63 -7.33 -2.52 0.55
N TYR A 64 -8.38 -3.22 0.19
CA TYR A 64 -9.27 -2.74 -0.85
C TYR A 64 -10.67 -3.29 -0.64
N LYS A 65 -11.65 -2.56 -1.15
CA LYS A 65 -13.04 -3.01 -1.13
C LYS A 65 -13.58 -3.02 -2.53
N ILE A 66 -14.03 -4.19 -2.97
CA ILE A 66 -14.56 -4.37 -4.31
C ILE A 66 -15.84 -3.58 -4.50
N GLU A 67 -16.67 -3.53 -3.46
CA GLU A 67 -17.97 -2.87 -3.53
C GLU A 67 -17.88 -1.39 -3.83
N THR A 68 -16.89 -0.72 -3.22
CA THR A 68 -16.72 0.72 -3.37
C THR A 68 -15.62 1.10 -4.36
N LYS A 69 -14.83 0.10 -4.78
CA LYS A 69 -13.67 0.33 -5.65
C LYS A 69 -12.68 1.31 -5.03
N ILE A 70 -12.44 1.16 -3.72
CA ILE A 70 -11.47 1.98 -3.01
C ILE A 70 -10.34 1.11 -2.53
N LEU A 71 -9.11 1.59 -2.73
CA LEU A 71 -7.88 0.97 -2.23
C LEU A 71 -7.32 1.87 -1.15
N TYR A 72 -7.05 1.30 0.03
CA TYR A 72 -6.53 2.04 1.18
C TYR A 72 -5.06 1.74 1.38
N LEU A 73 -4.23 2.79 1.41
CA LEU A 73 -2.83 2.67 1.80
C LEU A 73 -2.79 2.75 3.31
N GLU A 74 -2.52 1.64 3.97
CA GLU A 74 -2.69 1.52 5.42
C GLU A 74 -1.45 1.87 6.22
N LYS A 75 -0.29 1.31 5.84
CA LYS A 75 0.90 1.46 6.65
C LYS A 75 2.17 1.20 5.85
N ILE A 76 3.25 1.90 6.22
CA ILE A 76 4.58 1.65 5.69
C ILE A 76 5.38 0.95 6.79
N ILE A 77 5.96 -0.21 6.47
CA ILE A 77 6.80 -0.95 7.40
C ILE A 77 8.23 -0.85 6.88
N PHE A 78 9.12 -0.32 7.73
CA PHE A 78 10.52 -0.21 7.38
C PHE A 78 11.22 -1.53 7.65
N GLY A 79 12.18 -1.88 6.81
CA GLY A 79 12.79 -3.21 6.85
C GLY A 79 13.39 -3.60 8.19
N HIS A 80 13.93 -2.64 8.92
CA HIS A 80 14.58 -2.91 10.21
C HIS A 80 13.59 -3.14 11.36
N ASP A 81 12.31 -2.91 11.13
CA ASP A 81 11.27 -3.10 12.15
C ASP A 81 10.72 -4.52 12.15
N TYR A 82 11.31 -5.37 11.38
CA TYR A 82 10.84 -6.73 11.22
C TYR A 82 11.37 -7.64 12.27
#